data_6e4c166fe1c766fa96e3a0c36fdff28d
#
_entry.id   6e4c166fe1c766fa96e3a0c36fdff28d
#
_cell.length_a   1.000
_cell.length_b   1.000
_cell.length_c   1.000
_cell.angle_alpha   90.00
_cell.angle_beta   90.00
_cell.angle_gamma   90.00
#
_symmetry.space_group_name_H-M   'P 1'
#
loop_
_entity.id
_entity.type
_entity.pdbx_description
1 polymer ?
#
loop_
_entity_poly.entity_id
_entity_poly.type
_entity_poly.pdbx_seq_one_letter_code
_entity_poly.pdbx_strand_id
1 'polypeptide(L)'
;MPYPIFTPENNFMKKEISICWLRRDLRIADNAALYHALKGNYPVLLLFIFDKNILSKLPNRDDARVTFIYDTLLQLQSNLSQFNSTIQIKYGTPEQAWNEILDTYTVKEVYTNHDYEPYARKRDEAVAQQLTIKGILFKTFKDQVIFERNEICKADGKPYTVFTPYFRQWRQKLQPFYSKAYPIKKYIDHLLPIQTEKNPTLQDLGFERSPQIFPAKSFETKLQAYERNRDCPAQDATTHIGLHLRFGTISIRKATRQALRQGAEKWLSELAWRDFYMMILWHFPHTAHQSFKPAYDNIQWINNEADFESWCKGNTGYPLVDAGMRQLNKTGYMHNRVRMVVASFLTKHLLIDWRWGEAYFAEKLLDYDQASNVGGWQWACGCGNDAAPYFRVFNPELQAKKFDPKNEYINYWVPELKQQKHVLPIVEHAFARERVLSVFKTALAK
;
A
#
# COMPACT_ATOMS: atom_id res chain seq x y z
N MET A 1 -57.84 -20.79 38.85
CA MET A 1 -57.23 -19.67 38.10
C MET A 1 -55.73 -19.82 38.20
N PRO A 2 -55.02 -20.07 37.11
CA PRO A 2 -53.55 -20.09 37.16
C PRO A 2 -52.99 -18.67 37.10
N TYR A 3 -52.02 -18.39 37.96
CA TYR A 3 -51.27 -17.15 38.01
C TYR A 3 -50.43 -16.97 36.75
N PRO A 4 -50.33 -15.75 36.17
CA PRO A 4 -49.44 -15.52 35.03
C PRO A 4 -47.97 -15.65 35.47
N ILE A 5 -47.22 -16.48 34.81
CA ILE A 5 -45.76 -16.57 34.92
C ILE A 5 -45.18 -15.35 34.22
N PHE A 6 -44.77 -14.36 35.02
CA PHE A 6 -43.92 -13.27 34.50
C PHE A 6 -42.54 -13.86 34.17
N THR A 7 -42.25 -14.07 32.92
CA THR A 7 -40.89 -14.18 32.43
C THR A 7 -40.25 -12.80 32.48
N PRO A 8 -39.16 -12.58 33.22
CA PRO A 8 -38.45 -11.31 33.13
C PRO A 8 -37.86 -11.21 31.73
N GLU A 9 -38.38 -10.27 30.93
CA GLU A 9 -37.65 -9.78 29.76
C GLU A 9 -36.35 -9.18 30.28
N ASN A 10 -35.25 -9.87 30.13
CA ASN A 10 -33.91 -9.38 30.34
C ASN A 10 -33.61 -8.30 29.30
N ASN A 11 -34.16 -7.10 29.51
CA ASN A 11 -33.84 -5.90 28.79
C ASN A 11 -32.45 -5.42 29.28
N PHE A 12 -31.38 -6.18 28.96
CA PHE A 12 -30.01 -5.69 29.08
C PHE A 12 -29.87 -4.49 28.13
N MET A 13 -29.94 -3.29 28.66
CA MET A 13 -29.65 -2.09 27.88
C MET A 13 -28.26 -2.27 27.24
N LYS A 14 -28.21 -2.37 25.92
CA LYS A 14 -26.96 -2.49 25.16
C LYS A 14 -26.06 -1.30 25.52
N LYS A 15 -24.82 -1.58 25.86
CA LYS A 15 -23.86 -0.56 26.26
C LYS A 15 -23.64 0.43 25.11
N GLU A 16 -23.78 1.72 25.40
CA GLU A 16 -23.47 2.79 24.44
C GLU A 16 -21.96 2.90 24.23
N ILE A 17 -21.50 2.83 23.00
CA ILE A 17 -20.08 2.81 22.64
C ILE A 17 -19.76 3.67 21.42
N SER A 18 -18.50 4.05 21.32
CA SER A 18 -17.85 4.48 20.07
C SER A 18 -17.05 3.34 19.47
N ILE A 19 -16.94 3.30 18.14
CA ILE A 19 -16.10 2.33 17.43
C ILE A 19 -14.95 3.07 16.74
N CYS A 20 -13.73 2.57 16.90
CA CYS A 20 -12.59 2.91 16.06
C CYS A 20 -12.35 1.79 15.06
N TRP A 21 -12.74 2.02 13.79
CA TRP A 21 -12.61 1.05 12.71
C TRP A 21 -11.24 1.15 12.05
N LEU A 22 -10.36 0.18 12.34
CA LEU A 22 -9.01 0.07 11.77
C LEU A 22 -9.06 -0.63 10.41
N ARG A 23 -8.19 -0.24 9.49
CA ARG A 23 -8.00 -0.86 8.16
C ARG A 23 -6.52 -0.91 7.77
N ARG A 24 -5.95 0.21 7.31
CA ARG A 24 -4.54 0.38 6.92
C ARG A 24 -3.77 1.19 7.97
N ASP A 25 -4.12 1.03 9.21
CA ASP A 25 -3.61 1.80 10.36
C ASP A 25 -3.47 0.90 11.60
N LEU A 26 -2.90 -0.30 11.39
CA LEU A 26 -2.83 -1.39 12.35
C LEU A 26 -1.83 -1.10 13.48
N ARG A 27 -2.16 -0.10 14.30
CA ARG A 27 -1.38 0.31 15.47
C ARG A 27 -2.24 1.07 16.47
N ILE A 28 -1.84 1.04 17.73
CA ILE A 28 -2.44 1.86 18.79
C ILE A 28 -1.74 3.23 18.83
N ALA A 29 -0.41 3.24 18.92
CA ALA A 29 0.36 4.48 19.08
C ALA A 29 0.23 5.41 17.87
N ASP A 30 0.05 6.72 18.14
CA ASP A 30 0.04 7.76 17.09
C ASP A 30 -0.99 7.49 15.97
N ASN A 31 -2.23 7.08 16.32
CA ASN A 31 -3.35 6.86 15.42
C ASN A 31 -4.37 7.98 15.57
N ALA A 32 -4.68 8.69 14.48
CA ALA A 32 -5.53 9.88 14.52
C ALA A 32 -6.98 9.53 14.91
N ALA A 33 -7.61 8.58 14.24
CA ALA A 33 -8.99 8.17 14.53
C ALA A 33 -9.13 7.66 15.97
N LEU A 34 -8.20 6.80 16.41
CA LEU A 34 -8.22 6.30 17.79
C LEU A 34 -8.05 7.41 18.82
N TYR A 35 -7.17 8.38 18.58
CA TYR A 35 -7.02 9.53 19.46
C TYR A 35 -8.32 10.32 19.64
N HIS A 36 -8.98 10.60 18.52
CA HIS A 36 -10.24 11.35 18.56
C HIS A 36 -11.39 10.54 19.16
N ALA A 37 -11.44 9.23 18.91
CA ALA A 37 -12.40 8.33 19.53
C ALA A 37 -12.24 8.30 21.06
N LEU A 38 -11.01 8.10 21.54
CA LEU A 38 -10.71 8.05 22.99
C LEU A 38 -10.96 9.38 23.73
N LYS A 39 -11.00 10.50 23.01
CA LYS A 39 -11.40 11.81 23.57
C LYS A 39 -12.90 12.07 23.53
N GLY A 40 -13.65 11.20 22.89
CA GLY A 40 -15.11 11.29 22.82
C GLY A 40 -15.80 10.94 24.14
N ASN A 41 -17.12 10.88 24.10
CA ASN A 41 -17.94 10.70 25.29
C ASN A 41 -18.20 9.23 25.65
N TYR A 42 -17.97 8.30 24.72
CA TYR A 42 -18.35 6.89 24.88
C TYR A 42 -17.10 5.99 24.91
N PRO A 43 -17.12 4.90 25.70
CA PRO A 43 -16.05 3.91 25.68
C PRO A 43 -15.78 3.40 24.26
N VAL A 44 -14.52 3.20 23.91
CA VAL A 44 -14.09 2.90 22.53
C VAL A 44 -13.81 1.42 22.35
N LEU A 45 -14.51 0.80 21.40
CA LEU A 45 -14.22 -0.53 20.89
C LEU A 45 -13.39 -0.41 19.59
N LEU A 46 -12.28 -1.14 19.49
CA LEU A 46 -11.56 -1.27 18.24
C LEU A 46 -12.21 -2.39 17.39
N LEU A 47 -12.32 -2.14 16.09
CA LEU A 47 -12.88 -3.06 15.12
C LEU A 47 -11.96 -3.22 13.93
N PHE A 48 -11.76 -4.45 13.47
CA PHE A 48 -11.18 -4.76 12.17
C PHE A 48 -12.10 -5.73 11.43
N ILE A 49 -12.29 -5.50 10.13
CA ILE A 49 -13.09 -6.38 9.26
C ILE A 49 -12.19 -6.94 8.17
N PHE A 50 -12.01 -8.25 8.14
CA PHE A 50 -11.51 -8.95 6.97
C PHE A 50 -12.58 -8.90 5.88
N ASP A 51 -12.41 -7.95 4.96
CA ASP A 51 -13.38 -7.65 3.91
C ASP A 51 -13.37 -8.75 2.84
N LYS A 52 -14.46 -9.54 2.79
CA LYS A 52 -14.64 -10.64 1.84
C LYS A 52 -14.52 -10.17 0.38
N ASN A 53 -14.96 -8.93 0.06
CA ASN A 53 -14.85 -8.39 -1.29
C ASN A 53 -13.39 -8.15 -1.73
N ILE A 54 -12.47 -7.99 -0.78
CA ILE A 54 -11.03 -7.90 -1.05
C ILE A 54 -10.43 -9.30 -1.09
N LEU A 55 -10.69 -10.11 -0.04
CA LEU A 55 -10.05 -11.41 0.12
C LEU A 55 -10.40 -12.38 -1.01
N SER A 56 -11.64 -12.37 -1.51
CA SER A 56 -12.08 -13.23 -2.61
C SER A 56 -11.38 -12.97 -3.95
N LYS A 57 -10.70 -11.84 -4.09
CA LYS A 57 -9.95 -11.47 -5.29
C LYS A 57 -8.47 -11.87 -5.24
N LEU A 58 -8.01 -12.33 -4.08
CA LEU A 58 -6.62 -12.78 -3.93
C LEU A 58 -6.48 -14.20 -4.50
N PRO A 59 -5.60 -14.42 -5.49
CA PRO A 59 -5.50 -15.70 -6.18
C PRO A 59 -4.83 -16.78 -5.33
N ASN A 60 -3.93 -16.38 -4.42
CA ASN A 60 -3.12 -17.32 -3.64
C ASN A 60 -3.69 -17.49 -2.23
N ARG A 61 -3.88 -18.74 -1.80
CA ARG A 61 -4.37 -19.04 -0.45
C ARG A 61 -3.34 -18.77 0.64
N ASP A 62 -2.07 -18.76 0.31
CA ASP A 62 -0.95 -18.42 1.21
C ASP A 62 -0.48 -16.98 1.06
N ASP A 63 -1.37 -16.06 0.68
CA ASP A 63 -1.02 -14.64 0.53
C ASP A 63 -0.41 -14.10 1.83
N ALA A 64 0.87 -13.74 1.72
CA ALA A 64 1.65 -13.30 2.87
C ALA A 64 1.10 -12.03 3.53
N ARG A 65 0.41 -11.18 2.79
CA ARG A 65 -0.22 -9.95 3.33
C ARG A 65 -1.36 -10.30 4.30
N VAL A 66 -2.12 -11.35 4.01
CA VAL A 66 -3.20 -11.84 4.92
C VAL A 66 -2.58 -12.36 6.20
N THR A 67 -1.51 -13.16 6.11
CA THR A 67 -0.74 -13.62 7.28
C THR A 67 -0.19 -12.45 8.09
N PHE A 68 0.40 -11.44 7.44
CA PHE A 68 0.94 -10.25 8.12
C PHE A 68 -0.13 -9.46 8.87
N ILE A 69 -1.29 -9.25 8.25
CA ILE A 69 -2.42 -8.56 8.89
C ILE A 69 -2.91 -9.36 10.08
N TYR A 70 -3.12 -10.67 9.90
CA TYR A 70 -3.60 -11.56 10.94
C TYR A 70 -2.69 -11.56 12.17
N ASP A 71 -1.38 -11.76 11.98
CA ASP A 71 -0.40 -11.76 13.06
C ASP A 71 -0.31 -10.37 13.74
N THR A 72 -0.43 -9.29 12.96
CA THR A 72 -0.46 -7.94 13.51
C THR A 72 -1.69 -7.70 14.39
N LEU A 73 -2.85 -8.22 14.00
CA LEU A 73 -4.08 -8.12 14.80
C LEU A 73 -3.98 -8.91 16.11
N LEU A 74 -3.43 -10.13 16.08
CA LEU A 74 -3.20 -10.90 17.29
C LEU A 74 -2.21 -10.21 18.23
N GLN A 75 -1.16 -9.59 17.69
CA GLN A 75 -0.24 -8.77 18.49
C GLN A 75 -0.93 -7.55 19.10
N LEU A 76 -1.85 -6.89 18.35
CA LEU A 76 -2.64 -5.78 18.88
C LEU A 76 -3.56 -6.24 20.02
N GLN A 77 -4.22 -7.39 19.90
CA GLN A 77 -5.03 -7.98 20.97
C GLN A 77 -4.20 -8.23 22.23
N SER A 78 -3.03 -8.86 22.07
CA SER A 78 -2.09 -9.07 23.17
C SER A 78 -1.65 -7.76 23.83
N ASN A 79 -1.41 -6.71 23.05
CA ASN A 79 -1.06 -5.39 23.60
C ASN A 79 -2.24 -4.69 24.30
N LEU A 80 -3.47 -4.95 23.88
CA LEU A 80 -4.68 -4.35 24.45
C LEU A 80 -5.12 -5.04 25.74
N SER A 81 -4.77 -6.30 25.93
CA SER A 81 -5.14 -7.06 27.14
C SER A 81 -4.66 -6.41 28.45
N GLN A 82 -3.50 -5.72 28.43
CA GLN A 82 -3.01 -4.97 29.58
C GLN A 82 -3.95 -3.79 30.01
N PHE A 83 -4.87 -3.41 29.13
CA PHE A 83 -5.90 -2.38 29.38
C PHE A 83 -7.28 -3.01 29.55
N ASN A 84 -7.36 -4.33 29.81
CA ASN A 84 -8.62 -5.09 29.86
C ASN A 84 -9.51 -4.89 28.62
N SER A 85 -8.90 -4.68 27.46
CA SER A 85 -9.59 -4.39 26.20
C SER A 85 -9.06 -5.28 25.08
N THR A 86 -9.74 -5.23 23.92
CA THR A 86 -9.35 -6.00 22.75
C THR A 86 -9.73 -5.27 21.46
N ILE A 87 -9.32 -5.81 20.31
CA ILE A 87 -9.87 -5.47 18.99
C ILE A 87 -10.79 -6.61 18.56
N GLN A 88 -12.03 -6.29 18.21
CA GLN A 88 -12.92 -7.26 17.57
C GLN A 88 -12.52 -7.45 16.12
N ILE A 89 -12.40 -8.73 15.71
CA ILE A 89 -12.04 -9.14 14.36
C ILE A 89 -13.24 -9.84 13.74
N LYS A 90 -13.78 -9.23 12.68
CA LYS A 90 -14.91 -9.79 11.92
C LYS A 90 -14.46 -10.22 10.53
N TYR A 91 -15.19 -11.17 9.94
CA TYR A 91 -15.02 -11.62 8.56
C TYR A 91 -16.36 -11.58 7.84
N GLY A 92 -16.42 -10.93 6.70
CA GLY A 92 -17.63 -10.78 5.90
C GLY A 92 -17.55 -9.58 4.97
N THR A 93 -18.64 -9.27 4.29
CA THR A 93 -18.73 -7.96 3.63
C THR A 93 -18.83 -6.87 4.70
N PRO A 94 -18.37 -5.64 4.41
CA PRO A 94 -18.49 -4.53 5.36
C PRO A 94 -19.92 -4.34 5.87
N GLU A 95 -20.91 -4.44 4.99
CA GLU A 95 -22.33 -4.31 5.34
C GLU A 95 -22.77 -5.39 6.36
N GLN A 96 -22.43 -6.66 6.11
CA GLN A 96 -22.76 -7.77 7.03
C GLN A 96 -22.11 -7.58 8.40
N ALA A 97 -20.80 -7.28 8.42
CA ALA A 97 -20.06 -7.10 9.66
C ALA A 97 -20.60 -5.91 10.48
N TRP A 98 -20.98 -4.81 9.82
CA TRP A 98 -21.58 -3.67 10.50
C TRP A 98 -22.97 -4.01 11.06
N ASN A 99 -23.81 -4.78 10.37
CA ASN A 99 -25.09 -5.22 10.91
C ASN A 99 -24.90 -6.03 12.20
N GLU A 100 -24.00 -7.02 12.22
CA GLU A 100 -23.69 -7.81 13.42
C GLU A 100 -23.25 -6.95 14.60
N ILE A 101 -22.41 -5.94 14.36
CA ILE A 101 -21.94 -5.01 15.38
C ILE A 101 -23.11 -4.18 15.94
N LEU A 102 -23.96 -3.67 15.07
CA LEU A 102 -25.11 -2.83 15.45
C LEU A 102 -26.20 -3.64 16.16
N ASP A 103 -26.28 -4.94 15.90
CA ASP A 103 -27.17 -5.87 16.63
C ASP A 103 -26.64 -6.14 18.05
N THR A 104 -25.33 -6.05 18.27
CA THR A 104 -24.68 -6.33 19.54
C THR A 104 -24.59 -5.09 20.45
N TYR A 105 -24.28 -3.92 19.88
CA TYR A 105 -23.99 -2.70 20.63
C TYR A 105 -24.90 -1.53 20.24
N THR A 106 -25.11 -0.60 21.17
CA THR A 106 -25.69 0.72 20.87
C THR A 106 -24.55 1.65 20.44
N VAL A 107 -24.21 1.63 19.14
CA VAL A 107 -23.14 2.47 18.59
C VAL A 107 -23.63 3.90 18.42
N LYS A 108 -22.90 4.87 18.98
CA LYS A 108 -23.19 6.31 18.86
C LYS A 108 -22.33 7.00 17.83
N GLU A 109 -21.05 6.62 17.77
CA GLU A 109 -20.05 7.25 16.91
C GLU A 109 -19.10 6.22 16.34
N VAL A 110 -18.71 6.41 15.09
CA VAL A 110 -17.67 5.62 14.40
C VAL A 110 -16.55 6.54 13.95
N TYR A 111 -15.33 6.15 14.28
CA TYR A 111 -14.11 6.87 13.96
C TYR A 111 -13.24 6.02 13.05
N THR A 112 -12.69 6.62 11.98
CA THR A 112 -11.82 5.90 11.06
C THR A 112 -10.83 6.84 10.38
N ASN A 113 -9.72 6.32 9.88
CA ASN A 113 -8.77 7.11 9.13
C ASN A 113 -9.08 7.09 7.63
N HIS A 114 -8.70 8.14 6.88
CA HIS A 114 -8.95 8.21 5.45
C HIS A 114 -8.22 7.11 4.67
N ASP A 115 -8.84 6.66 3.59
CA ASP A 115 -8.21 5.87 2.53
C ASP A 115 -8.42 6.56 1.17
N TYR A 116 -7.48 6.40 0.25
CA TYR A 116 -7.45 7.14 -1.01
C TYR A 116 -7.74 6.26 -2.22
N GLU A 117 -7.74 4.94 -2.04
CA GLU A 117 -8.00 3.99 -3.11
C GLU A 117 -9.49 3.98 -3.51
N PRO A 118 -9.82 3.88 -4.80
CA PRO A 118 -11.21 3.98 -5.28
C PRO A 118 -12.20 3.01 -4.60
N TYR A 119 -11.78 1.74 -4.41
CA TYR A 119 -12.61 0.77 -3.70
C TYR A 119 -12.86 1.19 -2.25
N ALA A 120 -11.81 1.60 -1.53
CA ALA A 120 -11.92 1.99 -0.13
C ALA A 120 -12.83 3.21 0.04
N ARG A 121 -12.76 4.18 -0.87
CA ARG A 121 -13.66 5.36 -0.87
C ARG A 121 -15.12 4.96 -1.01
N LYS A 122 -15.45 4.10 -2.00
CA LYS A 122 -16.82 3.60 -2.21
C LYS A 122 -17.32 2.81 -0.99
N ARG A 123 -16.49 1.95 -0.43
CA ARG A 123 -16.79 1.19 0.79
C ARG A 123 -17.10 2.11 1.97
N ASP A 124 -16.22 3.08 2.22
CA ASP A 124 -16.35 4.00 3.36
C ASP A 124 -17.59 4.89 3.20
N GLU A 125 -17.92 5.31 1.99
CA GLU A 125 -19.13 6.08 1.68
C GLU A 125 -20.40 5.24 1.92
N ALA A 126 -20.43 3.98 1.48
CA ALA A 126 -21.56 3.07 1.71
C ALA A 126 -21.77 2.81 3.20
N VAL A 127 -20.70 2.56 3.95
CA VAL A 127 -20.78 2.38 5.42
C VAL A 127 -21.23 3.67 6.10
N ALA A 128 -20.74 4.84 5.69
CA ALA A 128 -21.18 6.12 6.23
C ALA A 128 -22.69 6.34 6.02
N GLN A 129 -23.21 6.02 4.85
CA GLN A 129 -24.66 6.10 4.55
C GLN A 129 -25.47 5.14 5.44
N GLN A 130 -25.04 3.87 5.55
CA GLN A 130 -25.67 2.87 6.42
C GLN A 130 -25.77 3.34 7.88
N LEU A 131 -24.69 3.92 8.40
CA LEU A 131 -24.62 4.43 9.78
C LEU A 131 -25.47 5.68 9.96
N THR A 132 -25.44 6.61 8.99
CA THR A 132 -26.22 7.86 9.04
C THR A 132 -27.72 7.61 9.11
N ILE A 133 -28.25 6.62 8.34
CA ILE A 133 -29.65 6.21 8.38
C ILE A 133 -30.07 5.77 9.80
N LYS A 134 -29.12 5.22 10.58
CA LYS A 134 -29.36 4.78 11.97
C LYS A 134 -29.04 5.87 13.00
N GLY A 135 -28.77 7.12 12.57
CA GLY A 135 -28.44 8.25 13.46
C GLY A 135 -27.04 8.16 14.09
N ILE A 136 -26.13 7.34 13.53
CA ILE A 136 -24.78 7.14 14.05
C ILE A 136 -23.81 8.09 13.31
N LEU A 137 -23.00 8.82 14.07
CA LEU A 137 -22.03 9.76 13.52
C LEU A 137 -20.81 9.03 12.97
N PHE A 138 -20.46 9.28 11.71
CA PHE A 138 -19.25 8.74 11.05
C PHE A 138 -18.21 9.85 10.90
N LYS A 139 -17.09 9.73 11.64
CA LYS A 139 -16.02 10.74 11.72
C LYS A 139 -14.73 10.19 11.12
N THR A 140 -14.11 10.96 10.20
CA THR A 140 -12.92 10.52 9.44
C THR A 140 -11.74 11.45 9.63
N PHE A 141 -10.51 10.90 9.62
CA PHE A 141 -9.28 11.63 9.96
C PHE A 141 -8.13 11.29 9.02
N LYS A 142 -7.25 12.25 8.79
CA LYS A 142 -6.00 12.05 8.06
C LYS A 142 -5.00 11.27 8.93
N ASP A 143 -4.41 10.20 8.38
CA ASP A 143 -3.41 9.40 9.11
C ASP A 143 -2.31 8.80 8.23
N GLN A 144 -2.61 8.38 7.00
CA GLN A 144 -1.69 7.64 6.13
C GLN A 144 -0.62 8.51 5.47
N VAL A 145 -0.85 9.81 5.36
CA VAL A 145 -0.01 10.80 4.67
C VAL A 145 0.24 12.01 5.56
N ILE A 146 1.27 12.79 5.24
CA ILE A 146 1.52 14.08 5.90
C ILE A 146 0.57 15.13 5.35
N PHE A 147 0.45 15.20 4.03
CA PHE A 147 -0.51 16.09 3.36
C PHE A 147 -1.39 15.30 2.41
N GLU A 148 -2.69 15.56 2.47
CA GLU A 148 -3.68 14.85 1.66
C GLU A 148 -4.45 15.79 0.73
N ARG A 149 -5.06 15.22 -0.30
CA ARG A 149 -6.04 15.89 -1.17
C ARG A 149 -5.56 17.27 -1.64
N ASN A 150 -6.21 18.34 -1.16
CA ASN A 150 -5.95 19.73 -1.55
C ASN A 150 -4.96 20.45 -0.62
N GLU A 151 -4.36 19.76 0.34
CA GLU A 151 -3.44 20.43 1.27
C GLU A 151 -2.16 20.96 0.59
N ILE A 152 -1.75 20.34 -0.54
CA ILE A 152 -0.67 20.82 -1.40
C ILE A 152 -1.23 21.01 -2.81
N CYS A 153 -1.58 22.23 -3.15
CA CYS A 153 -2.09 22.60 -4.47
C CYS A 153 -1.42 23.88 -5.00
N LYS A 154 -1.61 24.15 -6.27
CA LYS A 154 -1.18 25.37 -6.93
C LYS A 154 -1.99 26.56 -6.42
N ALA A 155 -1.57 27.77 -6.78
CA ALA A 155 -2.27 29.01 -6.41
C ALA A 155 -3.71 29.07 -6.94
N ASP A 156 -3.99 28.40 -8.06
CA ASP A 156 -5.33 28.30 -8.67
C ASP A 156 -6.19 27.17 -8.07
N GLY A 157 -5.73 26.52 -6.99
CA GLY A 157 -6.39 25.42 -6.32
C GLY A 157 -6.26 24.06 -7.01
N LYS A 158 -5.64 23.97 -8.19
CA LYS A 158 -5.47 22.70 -8.91
C LYS A 158 -4.33 21.86 -8.31
N PRO A 159 -4.42 20.51 -8.40
CA PRO A 159 -3.36 19.64 -7.96
C PRO A 159 -2.10 19.81 -8.80
N TYR A 160 -0.94 19.59 -8.16
CA TYR A 160 0.30 19.42 -8.90
C TYR A 160 0.31 18.10 -9.66
N THR A 161 0.80 18.12 -10.90
CA THR A 161 0.98 16.92 -11.72
C THR A 161 2.44 16.58 -11.97
N VAL A 162 3.36 17.39 -11.43
CA VAL A 162 4.82 17.21 -11.49
C VAL A 162 5.38 17.21 -10.08
N PHE A 163 6.22 16.22 -9.76
CA PHE A 163 6.70 16.00 -8.40
C PHE A 163 7.59 17.13 -7.86
N THR A 164 8.51 17.64 -8.67
CA THR A 164 9.50 18.63 -8.18
C THR A 164 8.83 19.90 -7.60
N PRO A 165 7.89 20.57 -8.28
CA PRO A 165 7.17 21.68 -7.68
C PRO A 165 6.25 21.26 -6.52
N TYR A 166 5.64 20.07 -6.57
CA TYR A 166 4.88 19.51 -5.46
C TYR A 166 5.77 19.37 -4.21
N PHE A 167 6.92 18.71 -4.34
CA PHE A 167 7.84 18.48 -3.21
C PHE A 167 8.35 19.79 -2.62
N ARG A 168 8.60 20.80 -3.44
CA ARG A 168 9.01 22.13 -2.95
C ARG A 168 7.96 22.72 -2.00
N GLN A 169 6.69 22.70 -2.39
CA GLN A 169 5.59 23.20 -1.56
C GLN A 169 5.35 22.30 -0.34
N TRP A 170 5.40 20.96 -0.53
CA TRP A 170 5.29 19.98 0.54
C TRP A 170 6.35 20.21 1.62
N ARG A 171 7.60 20.41 1.20
CA ARG A 171 8.75 20.65 2.11
C ARG A 171 8.66 22.00 2.82
N GLN A 172 8.24 23.04 2.12
CA GLN A 172 8.03 24.38 2.68
C GLN A 172 6.92 24.38 3.73
N LYS A 173 5.82 23.69 3.47
CA LYS A 173 4.68 23.59 4.38
C LYS A 173 4.97 22.71 5.60
N LEU A 174 5.91 21.77 5.48
CA LEU A 174 6.22 20.81 6.54
C LEU A 174 6.83 21.53 7.77
N GLN A 175 6.01 21.70 8.79
CA GLN A 175 6.38 22.22 10.10
C GLN A 175 6.26 21.12 11.16
N PRO A 176 6.88 21.28 12.35
CA PRO A 176 6.82 20.29 13.43
C PRO A 176 5.39 19.85 13.81
N PHE A 177 4.41 20.75 13.67
CA PHE A 177 3.00 20.46 13.91
C PHE A 177 2.49 19.25 13.10
N TYR A 178 2.81 19.18 11.79
CA TYR A 178 2.29 18.13 10.90
C TYR A 178 2.88 16.74 11.17
N SER A 179 4.01 16.67 11.85
CA SER A 179 4.63 15.40 12.25
C SER A 179 4.44 15.07 13.73
N LYS A 180 3.71 15.90 14.51
CA LYS A 180 3.47 15.65 15.94
C LYS A 180 2.66 14.38 16.15
N ALA A 181 3.09 13.56 17.12
CA ALA A 181 2.39 12.33 17.46
C ALA A 181 1.10 12.60 18.25
N TYR A 182 0.06 11.82 17.98
CA TYR A 182 -1.14 11.80 18.81
C TYR A 182 -0.87 11.09 20.14
N PRO A 183 -1.12 11.72 21.32
CA PRO A 183 -0.78 11.17 22.62
C PRO A 183 -1.83 10.19 23.14
N ILE A 184 -1.96 9.03 22.50
CA ILE A 184 -2.96 8.00 22.80
C ILE A 184 -2.91 7.55 24.27
N LYS A 185 -1.71 7.33 24.83
CA LYS A 185 -1.54 6.85 26.21
C LYS A 185 -2.27 7.69 27.25
N LYS A 186 -2.45 8.99 26.98
CA LYS A 186 -3.14 9.92 27.88
C LYS A 186 -4.64 9.61 28.05
N TYR A 187 -5.22 8.88 27.10
CA TYR A 187 -6.67 8.64 27.03
C TYR A 187 -6.99 7.15 26.94
N ILE A 188 -6.01 6.28 27.18
CA ILE A 188 -6.12 4.84 26.95
C ILE A 188 -7.20 4.17 27.83
N ASP A 189 -7.44 4.73 29.00
CA ASP A 189 -8.47 4.25 29.95
C ASP A 189 -9.90 4.39 29.42
N HIS A 190 -10.08 5.11 28.30
CA HIS A 190 -11.38 5.21 27.62
C HIS A 190 -11.65 4.07 26.64
N LEU A 191 -10.75 3.08 26.56
CA LEU A 191 -11.05 1.83 25.87
C LEU A 191 -12.18 1.08 26.56
N LEU A 192 -13.04 0.43 25.76
CA LEU A 192 -14.09 -0.43 26.27
C LEU A 192 -13.47 -1.65 26.97
N PRO A 193 -13.70 -1.87 28.29
CA PRO A 193 -13.34 -3.11 28.94
C PRO A 193 -14.17 -4.25 28.37
N ILE A 194 -13.50 -5.19 27.68
CA ILE A 194 -14.15 -6.33 27.03
C ILE A 194 -13.15 -7.46 26.85
N GLN A 195 -13.61 -8.68 26.97
CA GLN A 195 -12.81 -9.87 26.72
C GLN A 195 -12.74 -10.17 25.21
N THR A 196 -11.68 -10.83 24.81
CA THR A 196 -11.51 -11.29 23.42
C THR A 196 -12.51 -12.39 23.10
N GLU A 197 -13.35 -12.19 22.09
CA GLU A 197 -14.17 -13.23 21.50
C GLU A 197 -13.32 -14.17 20.64
N LYS A 198 -13.89 -15.32 20.25
CA LYS A 198 -13.22 -16.22 19.30
C LYS A 198 -13.02 -15.52 17.96
N ASN A 199 -11.76 -15.34 17.57
CA ASN A 199 -11.43 -14.77 16.27
C ASN A 199 -11.68 -15.77 15.12
N PRO A 200 -11.99 -15.30 13.92
CA PRO A 200 -11.89 -16.13 12.73
C PRO A 200 -10.43 -16.58 12.55
N THR A 201 -10.21 -17.84 12.25
CA THR A 201 -8.89 -18.40 11.91
C THR A 201 -8.50 -18.05 10.47
N LEU A 202 -7.24 -18.25 10.07
CA LEU A 202 -6.85 -18.10 8.66
C LEU A 202 -7.67 -19.04 7.76
N GLN A 203 -7.97 -20.28 8.23
CA GLN A 203 -8.80 -21.22 7.50
C GLN A 203 -10.24 -20.73 7.32
N ASP A 204 -10.83 -20.11 8.35
CA ASP A 204 -12.17 -19.49 8.25
C ASP A 204 -12.19 -18.36 7.22
N LEU A 205 -11.06 -17.67 7.03
CA LEU A 205 -10.88 -16.64 5.99
C LEU A 205 -10.65 -17.23 4.59
N GLY A 206 -10.41 -18.56 4.49
CA GLY A 206 -10.08 -19.27 3.25
C GLY A 206 -8.59 -19.24 2.90
N PHE A 207 -7.72 -18.97 3.88
CA PHE A 207 -6.27 -18.82 3.70
C PHE A 207 -5.47 -19.80 4.56
N GLU A 208 -4.23 -20.00 4.14
CA GLU A 208 -3.20 -20.73 4.84
C GLU A 208 -2.09 -19.76 5.30
N ARG A 209 -1.29 -20.20 6.26
CA ARG A 209 -0.18 -19.40 6.74
C ARG A 209 0.95 -19.38 5.71
N SER A 210 1.33 -18.18 5.28
CA SER A 210 2.50 -18.00 4.42
C SER A 210 3.81 -18.22 5.20
N PRO A 211 4.81 -18.89 4.60
CA PRO A 211 6.14 -19.03 5.18
C PRO A 211 7.00 -17.77 5.04
N GLN A 212 6.46 -16.69 4.47
CA GLN A 212 7.20 -15.46 4.18
C GLN A 212 7.71 -14.79 5.45
N ILE A 213 8.99 -14.40 5.45
CA ILE A 213 9.61 -13.59 6.50
C ILE A 213 9.32 -12.11 6.22
N PHE A 214 8.80 -11.41 7.21
CA PHE A 214 8.47 -10.00 7.08
C PHE A 214 9.64 -9.10 7.54
N PRO A 215 9.83 -7.93 6.88
CA PRO A 215 10.86 -6.98 7.30
C PRO A 215 10.59 -6.45 8.71
N ALA A 216 11.67 -6.10 9.41
CA ALA A 216 11.57 -5.49 10.73
C ALA A 216 11.05 -4.04 10.66
N LYS A 217 10.46 -3.56 11.78
CA LYS A 217 10.00 -2.16 11.91
C LYS A 217 11.12 -1.15 12.14
N SER A 218 12.36 -1.60 12.38
CA SER A 218 13.51 -0.74 12.59
C SER A 218 14.06 -0.26 11.25
N PHE A 219 14.27 1.04 11.10
CA PHE A 219 14.75 1.64 9.85
C PHE A 219 15.71 2.81 10.08
N GLU A 220 15.80 3.27 11.31
CA GLU A 220 16.49 4.51 11.70
C GLU A 220 17.96 4.48 11.35
N THR A 221 18.64 3.34 11.48
CA THR A 221 20.07 3.17 11.20
C THR A 221 20.43 3.28 9.72
N LYS A 222 19.46 3.07 8.82
CA LYS A 222 19.69 3.11 7.37
C LYS A 222 19.55 4.51 6.78
N LEU A 223 18.97 5.47 7.50
CA LEU A 223 18.62 6.78 6.97
C LEU A 223 19.84 7.61 6.56
N GLN A 224 20.92 7.60 7.33
CA GLN A 224 22.12 8.41 7.07
C GLN A 224 22.87 7.98 5.79
N ALA A 225 22.89 6.69 5.51
CA ALA A 225 23.58 6.14 4.34
C ALA A 225 22.65 6.02 3.11
N TYR A 226 21.36 6.29 3.28
CA TYR A 226 20.35 6.05 2.26
C TYR A 226 20.65 6.74 0.93
N GLU A 227 20.95 8.02 0.94
CA GLU A 227 21.17 8.79 -0.29
C GLU A 227 22.32 8.25 -1.14
N ARG A 228 23.39 7.81 -0.50
CA ARG A 228 24.59 7.26 -1.18
C ARG A 228 24.36 5.87 -1.76
N ASN A 229 23.61 5.03 -1.03
CA ASN A 229 23.56 3.59 -1.30
C ASN A 229 22.21 3.12 -1.90
N ARG A 230 21.20 4.02 -1.93
CA ARG A 230 19.84 3.69 -2.36
C ARG A 230 19.72 3.13 -3.77
N ASP A 231 20.70 3.34 -4.62
CA ASP A 231 20.69 2.89 -6.01
C ASP A 231 21.48 1.58 -6.22
N CYS A 232 22.07 1.00 -5.17
CA CYS A 232 22.86 -0.22 -5.23
C CYS A 232 22.01 -1.44 -4.79
N PRO A 233 21.45 -2.24 -5.72
CA PRO A 233 20.55 -3.35 -5.36
C PRO A 233 21.24 -4.49 -4.59
N ALA A 234 22.55 -4.64 -4.73
CA ALA A 234 23.35 -5.60 -4.00
C ALA A 234 23.49 -5.29 -2.50
N GLN A 235 23.24 -4.03 -2.11
CA GLN A 235 23.38 -3.58 -0.74
C GLN A 235 22.02 -3.55 -0.03
N ASP A 236 21.97 -4.02 1.23
CA ASP A 236 20.79 -3.84 2.08
C ASP A 236 20.73 -2.41 2.64
N ALA A 237 20.64 -1.43 1.75
CA ALA A 237 20.70 -0.01 2.07
C ALA A 237 19.33 0.68 2.12
N THR A 238 18.26 -0.01 1.71
CA THR A 238 16.89 0.50 1.79
C THR A 238 16.23 0.10 3.10
N THR A 239 15.25 0.88 3.52
CA THR A 239 14.64 0.71 4.87
C THR A 239 13.65 -0.44 4.98
N HIS A 240 13.15 -0.94 3.87
CA HIS A 240 12.13 -2.00 3.77
C HIS A 240 10.82 -1.73 4.55
N ILE A 241 10.55 -0.48 4.97
CA ILE A 241 9.33 -0.16 5.73
C ILE A 241 8.07 0.05 4.87
N GLY A 242 8.15 -0.20 3.57
CA GLY A 242 6.99 -0.09 2.66
C GLY A 242 5.78 -0.89 3.15
N LEU A 243 5.98 -2.15 3.54
CA LEU A 243 4.96 -3.00 4.15
C LEU A 243 4.33 -2.35 5.40
N HIS A 244 5.16 -1.80 6.28
CA HIS A 244 4.70 -1.19 7.52
C HIS A 244 3.96 0.14 7.29
N LEU A 245 4.33 0.90 6.26
CA LEU A 245 3.59 2.10 5.85
C LEU A 245 2.29 1.75 5.11
N ARG A 246 2.28 0.64 4.36
CA ARG A 246 1.07 0.13 3.68
C ARG A 246 -0.01 -0.23 4.68
N PHE A 247 0.33 -1.00 5.71
CA PHE A 247 -0.62 -1.47 6.73
C PHE A 247 -0.65 -0.60 7.99
N GLY A 248 0.08 0.51 7.99
CA GLY A 248 0.06 1.51 9.05
C GLY A 248 0.58 1.00 10.40
N THR A 249 1.38 -0.06 10.43
CA THR A 249 2.04 -0.54 11.66
C THR A 249 3.18 0.38 12.11
N ILE A 250 3.61 1.31 11.24
CA ILE A 250 4.44 2.48 11.54
C ILE A 250 3.66 3.72 11.13
N SER A 251 3.63 4.74 12.02
CA SER A 251 3.03 6.03 11.70
C SER A 251 3.91 6.81 10.70
N ILE A 252 3.28 7.40 9.67
CA ILE A 252 3.96 8.31 8.74
C ILE A 252 4.60 9.49 9.48
N ARG A 253 3.98 9.98 10.56
CA ARG A 253 4.52 11.06 11.39
C ARG A 253 5.78 10.62 12.14
N LYS A 254 5.86 9.37 12.63
CA LYS A 254 7.09 8.79 13.20
C LYS A 254 8.19 8.75 12.14
N ALA A 255 7.90 8.24 10.95
CA ALA A 255 8.84 8.14 9.84
C ALA A 255 9.40 9.53 9.46
N THR A 256 8.52 10.52 9.31
CA THR A 256 8.89 11.91 9.00
C THR A 256 9.76 12.53 10.09
N ARG A 257 9.40 12.37 11.38
CA ARG A 257 10.22 12.90 12.49
C ARG A 257 11.63 12.30 12.51
N GLN A 258 11.76 11.01 12.24
CA GLN A 258 13.08 10.37 12.20
C GLN A 258 13.92 10.88 11.04
N ALA A 259 13.32 11.05 9.85
CA ALA A 259 14.01 11.65 8.70
C ALA A 259 14.51 13.07 9.01
N LEU A 260 13.64 13.92 9.58
CA LEU A 260 14.00 15.30 9.95
C LEU A 260 15.12 15.35 11.00
N ARG A 261 15.06 14.51 12.04
CA ARG A 261 16.08 14.44 13.10
C ARG A 261 17.45 14.05 12.58
N GLN A 262 17.52 13.23 11.54
CA GLN A 262 18.76 12.74 10.96
C GLN A 262 19.21 13.51 9.72
N GLY A 263 18.48 14.56 9.30
CA GLY A 263 18.77 15.32 8.08
C GLY A 263 18.65 14.48 6.81
N ALA A 264 17.86 13.39 6.81
CA ALA A 264 17.74 12.46 5.70
C ALA A 264 16.76 13.00 4.64
N GLU A 265 17.09 14.14 4.03
CA GLU A 265 16.22 14.87 3.07
C GLU A 265 15.84 14.00 1.86
N LYS A 266 16.78 13.21 1.34
CA LYS A 266 16.49 12.33 0.21
C LYS A 266 15.49 11.23 0.58
N TRP A 267 15.61 10.66 1.76
CA TRP A 267 14.64 9.68 2.23
C TRP A 267 13.29 10.33 2.56
N LEU A 268 13.29 11.55 3.10
CA LEU A 268 12.08 12.34 3.32
C LEU A 268 11.33 12.60 1.99
N SER A 269 12.06 12.83 0.89
CA SER A 269 11.44 12.98 -0.43
C SER A 269 10.71 11.72 -0.91
N GLU A 270 11.09 10.52 -0.46
CA GLU A 270 10.37 9.29 -0.81
C GLU A 270 9.01 9.21 -0.08
N LEU A 271 8.89 9.76 1.13
CA LEU A 271 7.59 9.90 1.81
C LEU A 271 6.70 10.90 1.06
N ALA A 272 7.29 11.99 0.56
CA ALA A 272 6.53 12.95 -0.25
C ALA A 272 6.10 12.37 -1.62
N TRP A 273 6.89 11.46 -2.24
CA TRP A 273 6.45 10.71 -3.42
C TRP A 273 5.20 9.87 -3.14
N ARG A 274 5.14 9.22 -1.96
CA ARG A 274 3.98 8.45 -1.54
C ARG A 274 2.74 9.35 -1.39
N ASP A 275 2.87 10.50 -0.73
CA ASP A 275 1.81 11.50 -0.61
C ASP A 275 1.37 12.01 -1.99
N PHE A 276 2.32 12.26 -2.89
CA PHE A 276 2.07 12.73 -4.25
C PHE A 276 1.24 11.74 -5.07
N TYR A 277 1.62 10.45 -5.07
CA TYR A 277 0.85 9.43 -5.79
C TYR A 277 -0.56 9.24 -5.20
N MET A 278 -0.72 9.30 -3.89
CA MET A 278 -2.04 9.26 -3.26
C MET A 278 -2.90 10.47 -3.63
N MET A 279 -2.30 11.67 -3.71
CA MET A 279 -2.96 12.88 -4.18
C MET A 279 -3.36 12.77 -5.66
N ILE A 280 -2.48 12.22 -6.52
CA ILE A 280 -2.80 11.96 -7.93
C ILE A 280 -3.98 11.00 -8.06
N LEU A 281 -3.96 9.86 -7.37
CA LEU A 281 -5.06 8.90 -7.41
C LEU A 281 -6.38 9.48 -6.87
N TRP A 282 -6.31 10.36 -5.87
CA TRP A 282 -7.47 11.04 -5.34
C TRP A 282 -8.15 11.96 -6.36
N HIS A 283 -7.35 12.79 -7.06
CA HIS A 283 -7.87 13.76 -8.03
C HIS A 283 -8.18 13.16 -9.40
N PHE A 284 -7.45 12.10 -9.76
CA PHE A 284 -7.54 11.44 -11.06
C PHE A 284 -7.79 9.94 -10.89
N PRO A 285 -8.96 9.53 -10.32
CA PRO A 285 -9.23 8.13 -9.98
C PRO A 285 -9.26 7.19 -11.19
N HIS A 286 -9.49 7.72 -12.41
CA HIS A 286 -9.40 6.95 -13.65
C HIS A 286 -8.00 6.34 -13.87
N THR A 287 -6.95 6.97 -13.33
CA THR A 287 -5.56 6.47 -13.46
C THR A 287 -5.36 5.10 -12.85
N ALA A 288 -6.25 4.65 -11.97
CA ALA A 288 -6.23 3.27 -11.47
C ALA A 288 -6.31 2.22 -12.60
N HIS A 289 -6.90 2.56 -13.75
CA HIS A 289 -7.13 1.63 -14.86
C HIS A 289 -6.86 2.21 -16.25
N GLN A 290 -6.64 3.52 -16.35
CA GLN A 290 -6.39 4.24 -17.59
C GLN A 290 -5.09 5.05 -17.49
N SER A 291 -4.48 5.35 -18.62
CA SER A 291 -3.32 6.24 -18.66
C SER A 291 -3.67 7.63 -18.16
N PHE A 292 -2.80 8.27 -17.37
CA PHE A 292 -2.97 9.66 -16.99
C PHE A 292 -3.02 10.58 -18.23
N LYS A 293 -2.20 10.27 -19.25
CA LYS A 293 -2.22 10.90 -20.56
C LYS A 293 -3.06 10.05 -21.52
N PRO A 294 -4.30 10.43 -21.87
CA PRO A 294 -5.22 9.55 -22.61
C PRO A 294 -4.70 9.06 -23.97
N ALA A 295 -3.88 9.86 -24.66
CA ALA A 295 -3.29 9.47 -25.97
C ALA A 295 -2.49 8.14 -25.89
N TYR A 296 -1.95 7.79 -24.72
CA TYR A 296 -1.21 6.53 -24.55
C TYR A 296 -2.12 5.28 -24.51
N ASP A 297 -3.42 5.45 -24.30
CA ASP A 297 -4.37 4.34 -24.40
C ASP A 297 -4.61 3.89 -25.85
N ASN A 298 -4.11 4.65 -26.85
CA ASN A 298 -4.11 4.28 -28.26
C ASN A 298 -2.94 3.36 -28.66
N ILE A 299 -2.01 3.08 -27.75
CA ILE A 299 -0.85 2.21 -28.05
C ILE A 299 -1.34 0.81 -28.43
N GLN A 300 -0.86 0.33 -29.57
CA GLN A 300 -1.12 -1.03 -30.01
C GLN A 300 -0.09 -1.97 -29.37
N TRP A 301 -0.46 -2.54 -28.25
CA TRP A 301 0.36 -3.50 -27.50
C TRP A 301 0.41 -4.84 -28.23
N ILE A 302 1.55 -5.52 -28.19
CA ILE A 302 1.69 -6.89 -28.72
C ILE A 302 1.01 -7.89 -27.78
N ASN A 303 1.19 -7.72 -26.48
CA ASN A 303 0.61 -8.57 -25.43
C ASN A 303 0.88 -10.07 -25.65
N ASN A 304 2.11 -10.44 -26.02
CA ASN A 304 2.50 -11.83 -26.16
C ASN A 304 2.52 -12.52 -24.79
N GLU A 305 1.68 -13.54 -24.61
CA GLU A 305 1.55 -14.26 -23.35
C GLU A 305 2.79 -15.06 -22.98
N ALA A 306 3.48 -15.65 -23.96
CA ALA A 306 4.70 -16.42 -23.71
C ALA A 306 5.86 -15.52 -23.25
N ASP A 307 5.98 -14.32 -23.83
CA ASP A 307 6.97 -13.32 -23.42
C ASP A 307 6.64 -12.79 -22.01
N PHE A 308 5.34 -12.57 -21.73
CA PHE A 308 4.88 -12.18 -20.39
C PHE A 308 5.20 -13.25 -19.35
N GLU A 309 4.92 -14.50 -19.65
CA GLU A 309 5.24 -15.62 -18.76
C GLU A 309 6.75 -15.73 -18.50
N SER A 310 7.59 -15.57 -19.53
CA SER A 310 9.05 -15.55 -19.42
C SER A 310 9.51 -14.40 -18.53
N TRP A 311 8.93 -13.22 -18.67
CA TRP A 311 9.20 -12.07 -17.80
C TRP A 311 8.74 -12.37 -16.35
N CYS A 312 7.54 -12.88 -16.14
CA CYS A 312 7.04 -13.26 -14.81
C CYS A 312 7.97 -14.25 -14.10
N LYS A 313 8.52 -15.23 -14.82
CA LYS A 313 9.44 -16.25 -14.28
C LYS A 313 10.87 -15.75 -14.08
N GLY A 314 11.23 -14.58 -14.61
CA GLY A 314 12.61 -14.09 -14.60
C GLY A 314 13.50 -14.95 -15.50
N ASN A 315 13.08 -15.14 -16.74
CA ASN A 315 13.72 -15.97 -17.77
C ASN A 315 13.72 -15.26 -19.14
N THR A 316 14.06 -13.97 -19.13
CA THR A 316 14.03 -13.10 -20.32
C THR A 316 15.33 -13.12 -21.11
N GLY A 317 16.42 -13.65 -20.52
CA GLY A 317 17.75 -13.53 -21.04
C GLY A 317 18.46 -12.22 -20.77
N TYR A 318 17.82 -11.33 -19.97
CA TYR A 318 18.41 -10.11 -19.46
C TYR A 318 18.66 -10.23 -17.96
N PRO A 319 19.91 -10.46 -17.52
CA PRO A 319 20.22 -10.88 -16.15
C PRO A 319 19.68 -9.97 -15.04
N LEU A 320 19.71 -8.65 -15.22
CA LEU A 320 19.18 -7.71 -14.24
C LEU A 320 17.65 -7.77 -14.14
N VAL A 321 16.95 -8.00 -15.26
CA VAL A 321 15.50 -8.19 -15.32
C VAL A 321 15.14 -9.49 -14.61
N ASP A 322 15.82 -10.56 -14.97
CA ASP A 322 15.60 -11.90 -14.41
C ASP A 322 15.85 -11.93 -12.91
N ALA A 323 16.94 -11.31 -12.45
CA ALA A 323 17.25 -11.16 -11.02
C ALA A 323 16.13 -10.42 -10.27
N GLY A 324 15.61 -9.33 -10.84
CA GLY A 324 14.53 -8.56 -10.27
C GLY A 324 13.25 -9.36 -10.11
N MET A 325 12.84 -10.08 -11.15
CA MET A 325 11.60 -10.86 -11.10
C MET A 325 11.72 -12.05 -10.14
N ARG A 326 12.88 -12.71 -10.08
CA ARG A 326 13.13 -13.80 -9.13
C ARG A 326 13.17 -13.30 -7.69
N GLN A 327 13.74 -12.12 -7.41
CA GLN A 327 13.66 -11.47 -6.10
C GLN A 327 12.21 -11.24 -5.72
N LEU A 328 11.40 -10.63 -6.60
CA LEU A 328 9.99 -10.37 -6.36
C LEU A 328 9.24 -11.66 -6.01
N ASN A 329 9.38 -12.69 -6.84
CA ASN A 329 8.67 -13.96 -6.69
C ASN A 329 9.01 -14.66 -5.37
N LYS A 330 10.27 -14.60 -4.96
CA LYS A 330 10.73 -15.30 -3.74
C LYS A 330 10.43 -14.53 -2.46
N THR A 331 10.46 -13.19 -2.51
CA THR A 331 10.45 -12.37 -1.29
C THR A 331 9.27 -11.41 -1.16
N GLY A 332 8.47 -11.26 -2.21
CA GLY A 332 7.43 -10.21 -2.24
C GLY A 332 8.02 -8.78 -2.21
N TYR A 333 9.32 -8.63 -2.46
CA TYR A 333 10.02 -7.36 -2.50
C TYR A 333 10.89 -7.26 -3.74
N MET A 334 11.05 -6.06 -4.27
CA MET A 334 12.01 -5.74 -5.33
C MET A 334 12.60 -4.36 -5.07
N HIS A 335 13.90 -4.23 -5.20
CA HIS A 335 14.60 -2.95 -5.07
C HIS A 335 14.09 -1.92 -6.08
N ASN A 336 13.85 -0.66 -5.66
CA ASN A 336 13.22 0.35 -6.52
C ASN A 336 13.93 0.57 -7.85
N ARG A 337 15.28 0.60 -7.86
CA ARG A 337 16.04 0.74 -9.11
C ARG A 337 15.74 -0.38 -10.09
N VAL A 338 15.56 -1.60 -9.59
CA VAL A 338 15.25 -2.78 -10.40
C VAL A 338 13.79 -2.72 -10.86
N ARG A 339 12.83 -2.30 -9.99
CA ARG A 339 11.42 -2.10 -10.43
C ARG A 339 11.33 -1.21 -11.67
N MET A 340 12.10 -0.13 -11.73
CA MET A 340 12.13 0.76 -12.90
C MET A 340 12.62 0.07 -14.17
N VAL A 341 13.63 -0.80 -14.05
CA VAL A 341 14.21 -1.53 -15.19
C VAL A 341 13.24 -2.59 -15.69
N VAL A 342 12.70 -3.41 -14.81
CA VAL A 342 11.78 -4.51 -15.19
C VAL A 342 10.47 -3.99 -15.78
N ALA A 343 9.94 -2.87 -15.24
CA ALA A 343 8.73 -2.24 -15.77
C ALA A 343 8.98 -1.60 -17.15
N SER A 344 10.11 -0.91 -17.32
CA SER A 344 10.52 -0.38 -18.62
C SER A 344 10.77 -1.51 -19.64
N PHE A 345 11.30 -2.64 -19.22
CA PHE A 345 11.51 -3.80 -20.10
C PHE A 345 10.19 -4.37 -20.59
N LEU A 346 9.25 -4.64 -19.70
CA LEU A 346 7.92 -5.15 -20.06
C LEU A 346 7.24 -4.25 -21.10
N THR A 347 7.14 -2.94 -20.78
CA THR A 347 6.35 -2.00 -21.59
C THR A 347 7.06 -1.60 -22.89
N LYS A 348 8.39 -1.57 -22.91
CA LYS A 348 9.16 -1.03 -24.04
C LYS A 348 9.91 -2.08 -24.86
N HIS A 349 10.47 -3.12 -24.20
CA HIS A 349 11.13 -4.20 -24.94
C HIS A 349 10.12 -5.24 -25.42
N LEU A 350 9.21 -5.67 -24.56
CA LEU A 350 8.21 -6.67 -24.94
C LEU A 350 6.96 -6.05 -25.57
N LEU A 351 6.77 -4.76 -25.43
CA LEU A 351 5.56 -4.03 -25.89
C LEU A 351 4.28 -4.68 -25.33
N ILE A 352 4.32 -4.97 -24.02
CA ILE A 352 3.19 -5.50 -23.25
C ILE A 352 2.56 -4.38 -22.42
N ASP A 353 1.23 -4.36 -22.36
CA ASP A 353 0.46 -3.35 -21.64
C ASP A 353 0.92 -3.27 -20.18
N TRP A 354 1.16 -2.05 -19.72
CA TRP A 354 1.60 -1.77 -18.36
C TRP A 354 0.63 -2.33 -17.29
N ARG A 355 -0.65 -2.49 -17.62
CA ARG A 355 -1.68 -3.03 -16.73
C ARG A 355 -1.42 -4.49 -16.36
N TRP A 356 -0.83 -5.28 -17.27
CA TRP A 356 -0.44 -6.66 -16.99
C TRP A 356 0.66 -6.72 -15.92
N GLY A 357 1.66 -5.88 -16.08
CA GLY A 357 2.76 -5.81 -15.11
C GLY A 357 2.32 -5.23 -13.77
N GLU A 358 1.45 -4.20 -13.78
CA GLU A 358 0.85 -3.63 -12.57
C GLU A 358 0.08 -4.69 -11.79
N ALA A 359 -0.77 -5.48 -12.46
CA ALA A 359 -1.54 -6.55 -11.85
C ALA A 359 -0.64 -7.65 -11.25
N TYR A 360 0.42 -8.04 -11.96
CA TYR A 360 1.39 -8.99 -11.44
C TYR A 360 2.12 -8.47 -10.19
N PHE A 361 2.49 -7.20 -10.19
CA PHE A 361 3.09 -6.57 -9.01
C PHE A 361 2.09 -6.45 -7.86
N ALA A 362 0.81 -6.15 -8.16
CA ALA A 362 -0.26 -6.13 -7.17
C ALA A 362 -0.46 -7.49 -6.49
N GLU A 363 -0.26 -8.58 -7.21
CA GLU A 363 -0.31 -9.93 -6.68
C GLU A 363 0.91 -10.24 -5.77
N LYS A 364 2.12 -9.90 -6.22
CA LYS A 364 3.37 -10.37 -5.60
C LYS A 364 3.91 -9.45 -4.49
N LEU A 365 3.71 -8.13 -4.57
CA LEU A 365 4.33 -7.19 -3.64
C LEU A 365 3.68 -7.22 -2.25
N LEU A 366 4.50 -7.40 -1.21
CA LEU A 366 4.09 -7.23 0.19
C LEU A 366 3.70 -5.79 0.50
N ASP A 367 4.40 -4.83 -0.10
CA ASP A 367 4.19 -3.40 0.10
C ASP A 367 3.24 -2.78 -0.94
N TYR A 368 2.44 -3.60 -1.61
CA TYR A 368 1.51 -3.11 -2.64
C TYR A 368 0.64 -1.96 -2.14
N ASP A 369 0.78 -0.83 -2.78
CA ASP A 369 -0.04 0.37 -2.62
C ASP A 369 -0.49 0.82 -4.00
N GLN A 370 -1.80 0.83 -4.25
CA GLN A 370 -2.33 1.06 -5.61
C GLN A 370 -1.84 2.37 -6.20
N ALA A 371 -1.82 3.46 -5.41
CA ALA A 371 -1.38 4.76 -5.89
C ALA A 371 0.08 4.74 -6.35
N SER A 372 0.96 4.17 -5.53
CA SER A 372 2.40 4.08 -5.82
C SER A 372 2.70 3.09 -6.94
N ASN A 373 2.01 1.96 -6.98
CA ASN A 373 2.22 0.93 -8.01
C ASN A 373 1.81 1.44 -9.39
N VAL A 374 0.56 1.91 -9.52
CA VAL A 374 0.06 2.50 -10.76
C VAL A 374 0.92 3.68 -11.21
N GLY A 375 1.25 4.60 -10.27
CA GLY A 375 2.10 5.74 -10.57
C GLY A 375 3.48 5.34 -11.09
N GLY A 376 4.11 4.34 -10.48
CA GLY A 376 5.40 3.79 -10.90
C GLY A 376 5.35 3.11 -12.27
N TRP A 377 4.32 2.30 -12.54
CA TRP A 377 4.11 1.64 -13.84
C TRP A 377 3.87 2.65 -14.96
N GLN A 378 3.01 3.62 -14.75
CA GLN A 378 2.75 4.68 -15.71
C GLN A 378 3.98 5.59 -15.92
N TRP A 379 4.78 5.81 -14.88
CA TRP A 379 6.07 6.50 -15.01
C TRP A 379 7.02 5.75 -15.95
N ALA A 380 7.18 4.43 -15.77
CA ALA A 380 8.06 3.60 -16.58
C ALA A 380 7.58 3.49 -18.03
N CYS A 381 6.28 3.34 -18.25
CA CYS A 381 5.64 3.32 -19.57
C CYS A 381 5.80 4.67 -20.31
N GLY A 382 5.71 5.79 -19.60
CA GLY A 382 5.71 7.14 -20.17
C GLY A 382 4.34 7.81 -20.18
N CYS A 383 3.29 7.12 -19.78
CA CYS A 383 1.89 7.56 -19.84
C CYS A 383 1.41 8.30 -18.58
N GLY A 384 2.23 8.33 -17.52
CA GLY A 384 1.90 8.95 -16.23
C GLY A 384 1.98 10.47 -16.23
N ASN A 385 1.57 11.07 -15.11
CA ASN A 385 1.55 12.52 -14.89
C ASN A 385 2.94 13.16 -14.92
N ASP A 386 3.94 12.57 -14.26
CA ASP A 386 5.35 13.02 -14.22
C ASP A 386 6.26 11.94 -14.83
N ALA A 387 5.84 11.37 -15.94
CA ALA A 387 6.47 10.21 -16.53
C ALA A 387 7.78 10.53 -17.24
N ALA A 388 8.66 9.52 -17.29
CA ALA A 388 9.82 9.56 -18.17
C ALA A 388 9.36 9.72 -19.63
N PRO A 389 10.07 10.50 -20.46
CA PRO A 389 9.73 10.62 -21.88
C PRO A 389 9.70 9.23 -22.53
N TYR A 390 8.72 9.00 -23.43
CA TYR A 390 8.55 7.69 -24.06
C TYR A 390 9.80 7.18 -24.80
N PHE A 391 10.57 8.08 -25.39
CA PHE A 391 11.82 7.75 -26.09
C PHE A 391 12.97 7.33 -25.16
N ARG A 392 12.80 7.45 -23.84
CA ARG A 392 13.78 6.98 -22.84
C ARG A 392 13.57 5.48 -22.61
N VAL A 393 14.21 4.68 -23.42
CA VAL A 393 14.24 3.22 -23.30
C VAL A 393 15.50 2.82 -22.53
N PHE A 394 15.32 2.20 -21.36
CA PHE A 394 16.47 1.70 -20.59
C PHE A 394 17.11 0.52 -21.30
N ASN A 395 18.43 0.55 -21.45
CA ASN A 395 19.19 -0.64 -21.83
C ASN A 395 19.51 -1.44 -20.54
N PRO A 396 18.99 -2.67 -20.37
CA PRO A 396 19.17 -3.42 -19.13
C PRO A 396 20.63 -3.72 -18.79
N GLU A 397 21.48 -3.94 -19.79
CA GLU A 397 22.92 -4.20 -19.61
C GLU A 397 23.65 -2.94 -19.11
N LEU A 398 23.34 -1.78 -19.66
CA LEU A 398 23.92 -0.51 -19.17
C LEU A 398 23.42 -0.17 -17.76
N GLN A 399 22.17 -0.53 -17.44
CA GLN A 399 21.66 -0.38 -16.07
C GLN A 399 22.40 -1.33 -15.10
N ALA A 400 22.66 -2.57 -15.50
CA ALA A 400 23.45 -3.52 -14.71
C ALA A 400 24.88 -2.99 -14.47
N LYS A 401 25.59 -2.59 -15.53
CA LYS A 401 26.94 -2.00 -15.40
C LYS A 401 26.99 -0.81 -14.48
N LYS A 402 25.92 0.00 -14.44
CA LYS A 402 25.88 1.22 -13.60
C LYS A 402 25.55 0.92 -12.14
N PHE A 403 24.60 0.04 -11.86
CA PHE A 403 24.02 -0.12 -10.51
C PHE A 403 24.40 -1.43 -9.81
N ASP A 404 24.94 -2.40 -10.56
CA ASP A 404 25.50 -3.67 -10.07
C ASP A 404 26.81 -4.00 -10.79
N PRO A 405 27.83 -3.11 -10.78
CA PRO A 405 29.04 -3.24 -11.59
C PRO A 405 29.85 -4.50 -11.35
N LYS A 406 29.68 -5.14 -10.20
CA LYS A 406 30.33 -6.41 -9.84
C LYS A 406 29.42 -7.63 -10.03
N ASN A 407 28.21 -7.41 -10.56
CA ASN A 407 27.17 -8.44 -10.71
C ASN A 407 26.85 -9.18 -9.40
N GLU A 408 26.99 -8.54 -8.24
CA GLU A 408 26.74 -9.18 -6.93
C GLU A 408 25.27 -9.51 -6.76
N TYR A 409 24.37 -8.55 -7.08
CA TYR A 409 22.93 -8.75 -7.06
C TYR A 409 22.48 -9.77 -8.10
N ILE A 410 22.96 -9.64 -9.33
CA ILE A 410 22.64 -10.54 -10.43
C ILE A 410 23.07 -11.97 -10.08
N ASN A 411 24.31 -12.17 -9.66
CA ASN A 411 24.84 -13.50 -9.34
C ASN A 411 24.15 -14.17 -8.12
N TYR A 412 23.56 -13.37 -7.24
CA TYR A 412 22.78 -13.90 -6.12
C TYR A 412 21.43 -14.47 -6.60
N TRP A 413 20.75 -13.75 -7.50
CA TRP A 413 19.41 -14.12 -7.94
C TRP A 413 19.39 -15.00 -9.20
N VAL A 414 20.47 -15.00 -9.98
CA VAL A 414 20.66 -15.79 -11.22
C VAL A 414 21.99 -16.55 -11.14
N PRO A 415 22.13 -17.50 -10.20
CA PRO A 415 23.40 -18.17 -9.93
C PRO A 415 23.92 -19.02 -11.08
N GLU A 416 23.06 -19.48 -11.98
CA GLU A 416 23.42 -20.24 -13.18
C GLU A 416 24.31 -19.47 -14.17
N LEU A 417 24.35 -18.14 -14.09
CA LEU A 417 25.27 -17.32 -14.89
C LEU A 417 26.74 -17.67 -14.65
N LYS A 418 27.09 -18.04 -13.39
CA LYS A 418 28.45 -18.49 -13.05
C LYS A 418 28.85 -19.79 -13.77
N GLN A 419 27.84 -20.55 -14.19
CA GLN A 419 28.04 -21.81 -14.95
C GLN A 419 27.92 -21.62 -16.46
N GLN A 420 27.84 -20.39 -16.95
CA GLN A 420 27.61 -20.03 -18.34
C GLN A 420 26.33 -20.65 -18.97
N LYS A 421 25.36 -20.98 -18.12
CA LYS A 421 24.04 -21.50 -18.49
C LYS A 421 23.01 -20.40 -18.52
N HIS A 422 23.16 -19.43 -19.41
CA HIS A 422 22.22 -18.32 -19.51
C HIS A 422 21.31 -18.49 -20.74
N VAL A 423 20.05 -18.11 -20.57
CA VAL A 423 19.03 -18.08 -21.61
C VAL A 423 19.36 -16.94 -22.58
N LEU A 424 19.20 -17.17 -23.88
CA LEU A 424 19.33 -16.11 -24.87
C LEU A 424 18.25 -15.04 -24.67
N PRO A 425 18.56 -13.76 -24.96
CA PRO A 425 17.57 -12.69 -24.90
C PRO A 425 16.35 -13.00 -25.78
N ILE A 426 15.14 -12.91 -25.18
CA ILE A 426 13.87 -13.16 -25.92
C ILE A 426 13.58 -12.07 -26.96
N VAL A 427 14.21 -10.90 -26.83
CA VAL A 427 14.16 -9.83 -27.82
C VAL A 427 15.47 -9.05 -27.80
N GLU A 428 15.97 -8.67 -28.97
CA GLU A 428 17.18 -7.89 -29.12
C GLU A 428 16.93 -6.42 -28.80
N HIS A 429 17.84 -5.78 -28.02
CA HIS A 429 17.63 -4.42 -27.52
C HIS A 429 17.46 -3.36 -28.61
N ALA A 430 18.31 -3.41 -29.66
CA ALA A 430 18.28 -2.43 -30.75
C ALA A 430 16.95 -2.51 -31.51
N PHE A 431 16.54 -3.74 -31.89
CA PHE A 431 15.26 -4.00 -32.54
C PHE A 431 14.07 -3.51 -31.67
N ALA A 432 14.05 -3.88 -30.38
CA ALA A 432 12.99 -3.49 -29.45
C ALA A 432 12.89 -1.97 -29.32
N ARG A 433 14.03 -1.27 -29.26
CA ARG A 433 14.10 0.18 -29.19
C ARG A 433 13.53 0.86 -30.42
N GLU A 434 13.88 0.42 -31.64
CA GLU A 434 13.30 0.98 -32.86
C GLU A 434 11.78 0.74 -32.92
N ARG A 435 11.36 -0.49 -32.65
CA ARG A 435 9.95 -0.87 -32.64
C ARG A 435 9.12 0.00 -31.70
N VAL A 436 9.52 0.16 -30.43
CA VAL A 436 8.75 0.94 -29.45
C VAL A 436 8.70 2.43 -29.83
N LEU A 437 9.79 3.00 -30.37
CA LEU A 437 9.79 4.40 -30.81
C LEU A 437 8.80 4.63 -31.96
N SER A 438 8.73 3.72 -32.91
CA SER A 438 7.78 3.77 -34.04
C SER A 438 6.32 3.65 -33.55
N VAL A 439 6.03 2.63 -32.72
CA VAL A 439 4.65 2.37 -32.21
C VAL A 439 4.16 3.54 -31.38
N PHE A 440 4.97 4.03 -30.43
CA PHE A 440 4.57 5.16 -29.58
C PHE A 440 4.40 6.45 -30.37
N LYS A 441 5.29 6.74 -31.33
CA LYS A 441 5.16 7.89 -32.21
C LYS A 441 3.84 7.85 -32.98
N THR A 442 3.47 6.72 -33.54
CA THR A 442 2.21 6.53 -34.30
C THR A 442 0.98 6.70 -33.39
N ALA A 443 1.00 6.12 -32.18
CA ALA A 443 -0.10 6.22 -31.24
C ALA A 443 -0.32 7.65 -30.74
N LEU A 444 0.75 8.41 -30.52
CA LEU A 444 0.70 9.77 -29.98
C LEU A 444 0.49 10.86 -31.04
N ALA A 445 0.56 10.51 -32.32
CA ALA A 445 0.25 11.42 -33.44
C ALA A 445 -1.24 11.48 -33.77
N LYS A 446 -2.05 10.60 -33.20
CA LYS A 446 -3.52 10.57 -33.28
C LYS A 446 -4.12 11.39 -32.13
#